data_a34d4172e723f7f51f8d02b853901179
#
_entry.id   a34d4172e723f7f51f8d02b853901179
#
_cell.length_a   1.000
_cell.length_b   1.000
_cell.length_c   1.000
_cell.angle_alpha   90.00
_cell.angle_beta   90.00
_cell.angle_gamma   90.00
#
_symmetry.space_group_name_H-M   'P 1'
#
loop_
_entity.id
_entity.type
_entity.pdbx_description
1 polymer ?
#
loop_
_entity_poly.entity_id
_entity_poly.type
_entity_poly.pdbx_seq_one_letter_code
_entity_poly.pdbx_strand_id
1 'polypeptide(L)'
;QIIMSWIYNGETINDVTEFPPNTYGFVYKVKHIPSNKTYIGKKILFFTRKVKLGKKEIVALGAVVGRKPSYKLAVKESDWATYYGSQKEIKEILKESKTKDWERTIIKCLPSKKLLTYFEVKYQMLYQVLEKPDEFFNDNILGKFYTKDFAEIKEYENPNEIVEH
;
A
#
# COMPACT_ATOMS: atom_id res chain seq x y z
N GLN A 1 3.53 8.45 22.03
CA GLN A 1 3.28 9.16 20.76
C GLN A 1 1.98 8.66 20.15
N ILE A 2 1.04 9.57 19.87
CA ILE A 2 -0.24 9.20 19.25
C ILE A 2 -0.03 9.06 17.76
N ILE A 3 -0.33 7.85 17.23
CA ILE A 3 -0.28 7.58 15.80
C ILE A 3 -1.66 7.92 15.24
N MET A 4 -1.70 8.78 14.20
CA MET A 4 -2.96 9.10 13.53
C MET A 4 -3.48 7.88 12.80
N SER A 5 -4.75 7.56 13.04
CA SER A 5 -5.41 6.40 12.46
C SER A 5 -5.61 6.56 10.95
N TRP A 6 -5.79 5.45 10.26
CA TRP A 6 -6.30 5.43 8.90
C TRP A 6 -7.76 5.85 8.88
N ILE A 7 -8.16 6.56 7.84
CA ILE A 7 -9.54 6.97 7.62
C ILE A 7 -10.09 6.24 6.40
N TYR A 8 -11.23 5.59 6.56
CA TYR A 8 -11.92 4.89 5.49
C TYR A 8 -13.41 5.27 5.51
N ASN A 9 -13.90 5.82 4.40
CA ASN A 9 -15.29 6.31 4.29
C ASN A 9 -15.68 7.26 5.45
N GLY A 10 -14.75 8.12 5.86
CA GLY A 10 -14.99 9.10 6.91
C GLY A 10 -14.86 8.57 8.34
N GLU A 11 -14.58 7.28 8.51
CA GLU A 11 -14.43 6.65 9.82
C GLU A 11 -12.99 6.20 10.06
N THR A 12 -12.54 6.25 11.32
CA THR A 12 -11.21 5.79 11.67
C THR A 12 -11.17 4.26 11.76
N ILE A 13 -10.06 3.68 11.26
CA ILE A 13 -9.77 2.26 11.41
C ILE A 13 -8.54 2.10 12.29
N ASN A 14 -8.71 1.37 13.40
CA ASN A 14 -7.66 1.12 14.38
C ASN A 14 -7.29 -0.36 14.51
N ASP A 15 -8.13 -1.25 14.00
CA ASP A 15 -7.96 -2.70 14.13
C ASP A 15 -8.24 -3.37 12.79
N VAL A 16 -7.53 -4.46 12.53
CA VAL A 16 -7.67 -5.21 11.28
C VAL A 16 -9.08 -5.78 11.08
N THR A 17 -9.80 -6.03 12.16
CA THR A 17 -11.19 -6.54 12.10
C THR A 17 -12.19 -5.51 11.59
N GLU A 18 -11.81 -4.24 11.58
CA GLU A 18 -12.68 -3.16 11.09
C GLU A 18 -12.69 -3.02 9.57
N PHE A 19 -11.77 -3.71 8.86
CA PHE A 19 -11.79 -3.75 7.40
C PHE A 19 -12.96 -4.58 6.89
N PRO A 20 -13.46 -4.30 5.67
CA PRO A 20 -14.46 -5.16 5.04
C PRO A 20 -14.00 -6.62 4.99
N PRO A 21 -14.93 -7.59 5.09
CA PRO A 21 -14.57 -9.01 4.99
C PRO A 21 -13.79 -9.32 3.71
N ASN A 22 -12.85 -10.26 3.81
CA ASN A 22 -12.01 -10.72 2.70
C ASN A 22 -11.11 -9.64 2.09
N THR A 23 -10.76 -8.60 2.84
CA THR A 23 -9.79 -7.60 2.40
C THR A 23 -8.39 -8.19 2.42
N TYR A 24 -7.77 -8.27 1.24
CA TYR A 24 -6.36 -8.64 1.09
C TYR A 24 -5.44 -7.47 1.39
N GLY A 25 -5.81 -6.29 0.92
CA GLY A 25 -5.05 -5.08 1.08
C GLY A 25 -5.84 -3.85 0.62
N PHE A 26 -5.22 -2.71 0.67
CA PHE A 26 -5.90 -1.47 0.33
C PHE A 26 -4.98 -0.53 -0.44
N VAL A 27 -5.60 0.28 -1.29
CA VAL A 27 -4.95 1.43 -1.94
C VAL A 27 -5.20 2.63 -1.06
N TYR A 28 -4.18 3.44 -0.84
CA TYR A 28 -4.23 4.54 0.10
C TYR A 28 -3.62 5.81 -0.48
N LYS A 29 -3.94 6.92 0.16
CA LYS A 29 -3.21 8.17 0.02
C LYS A 29 -2.70 8.64 1.37
N VAL A 30 -1.47 9.09 1.40
CA VAL A 30 -0.82 9.68 2.56
C VAL A 30 -0.45 11.10 2.20
N LYS A 31 -0.97 12.06 2.96
CA LYS A 31 -0.74 13.48 2.70
C LYS A 31 0.07 14.10 3.82
N HIS A 32 1.13 14.77 3.46
CA HIS A 32 1.90 15.62 4.36
C HIS A 32 1.33 17.03 4.31
N ILE A 33 0.68 17.45 5.38
CA ILE A 33 -0.09 18.70 5.42
C ILE A 33 0.80 19.93 5.20
N PRO A 34 1.95 20.08 5.89
CA PRO A 34 2.79 21.26 5.70
C PRO A 34 3.27 21.49 4.27
N SER A 35 3.64 20.41 3.55
CA SER A 35 4.10 20.52 2.16
C SER A 35 2.97 20.41 1.14
N ASN A 36 1.78 19.97 1.56
CA ASN A 36 0.64 19.68 0.70
C ASN A 36 0.93 18.63 -0.39
N LYS A 37 1.91 17.75 -0.13
CA LYS A 37 2.26 16.66 -1.04
C LYS A 37 1.64 15.35 -0.59
N THR A 38 1.24 14.54 -1.56
CA THR A 38 0.53 13.27 -1.34
C THR A 38 1.28 12.11 -1.99
N TYR A 39 1.13 10.93 -1.42
CA TYR A 39 1.63 9.69 -1.98
C TYR A 39 0.46 8.71 -2.14
N ILE A 40 0.36 8.09 -3.32
CA ILE A 40 -0.62 7.04 -3.61
C ILE A 40 0.12 5.71 -3.67
N GLY A 41 -0.28 4.76 -2.85
CA GLY A 41 0.36 3.46 -2.80
C GLY A 41 -0.61 2.35 -2.39
N LYS A 42 -0.06 1.17 -2.17
CA LYS A 42 -0.82 0.00 -1.71
C LYS A 42 -0.18 -0.62 -0.48
N LYS A 43 -1.00 -1.31 0.30
CA LYS A 43 -0.53 -2.05 1.48
C LYS A 43 -1.35 -3.32 1.64
N ILE A 44 -0.66 -4.42 1.93
CA ILE A 44 -1.32 -5.69 2.28
C ILE A 44 -1.60 -5.72 3.78
N LEU A 45 -2.68 -6.38 4.18
CA LEU A 45 -3.02 -6.56 5.60
C LEU A 45 -2.26 -7.71 6.22
N PHE A 46 -2.15 -8.82 5.48
CA PHE A 46 -1.47 -10.02 5.93
C PHE A 46 -0.50 -10.50 4.88
N PHE A 47 0.57 -11.13 5.32
CA PHE A 47 1.47 -11.83 4.41
C PHE A 47 1.71 -13.23 4.91
N THR A 48 2.08 -14.13 3.99
CA THR A 48 2.47 -15.49 4.32
C THR A 48 3.98 -15.61 4.24
N ARG A 49 4.54 -16.41 5.13
CA ARG A 49 5.96 -16.74 5.08
C ARG A 49 6.16 -18.23 5.30
N LYS A 50 7.23 -18.76 4.76
CA LYS A 50 7.63 -20.13 5.02
C LYS A 50 8.30 -20.19 6.38
N VAL A 51 7.85 -21.12 7.22
CA VAL A 51 8.43 -21.41 8.53
C VAL A 51 8.92 -22.84 8.52
N LYS A 52 10.17 -23.05 8.94
CA LYS A 52 10.75 -24.38 9.01
C LYS A 52 9.98 -25.21 10.03
N LEU A 53 9.62 -26.44 9.64
CA LEU A 53 8.95 -27.36 10.53
C LEU A 53 9.90 -27.84 11.62
N GLY A 54 9.43 -27.83 12.88
CA GLY A 54 10.13 -28.44 13.99
C GLY A 54 10.02 -29.95 13.95
N LYS A 55 10.89 -30.62 14.71
CA LYS A 55 10.92 -32.12 14.77
C LYS A 55 9.58 -32.71 15.16
N LYS A 56 8.89 -32.13 16.13
CA LYS A 56 7.55 -32.58 16.57
C LYS A 56 6.51 -32.47 15.48
N GLU A 57 6.57 -31.38 14.69
CA GLU A 57 5.65 -31.16 13.60
C GLU A 57 5.86 -32.15 12.45
N ILE A 58 7.11 -32.50 12.16
CA ILE A 58 7.44 -33.48 11.14
C ILE A 58 6.92 -34.86 11.56
N VAL A 59 7.11 -35.24 12.83
CA VAL A 59 6.62 -36.51 13.37
C VAL A 59 5.10 -36.59 13.32
N ALA A 60 4.41 -35.47 13.61
CA ALA A 60 2.95 -35.41 13.61
C ALA A 60 2.34 -35.59 12.20
N LEU A 61 3.10 -35.33 11.13
CA LEU A 61 2.64 -35.58 9.76
C LEU A 61 2.42 -37.04 9.44
N GLY A 62 3.08 -37.96 10.17
CA GLY A 62 2.95 -39.40 9.95
C GLY A 62 3.48 -39.84 8.60
N ALA A 63 2.84 -40.88 8.03
CA ALA A 63 3.19 -41.41 6.72
C ALA A 63 2.69 -40.44 5.62
N VAL A 64 3.63 -39.92 4.81
CA VAL A 64 3.34 -39.03 3.70
C VAL A 64 3.80 -39.69 2.41
N VAL A 65 2.95 -39.66 1.37
CA VAL A 65 3.33 -40.15 0.05
C VAL A 65 4.23 -39.11 -0.61
N GLY A 66 5.43 -39.52 -0.98
CA GLY A 66 6.42 -38.65 -1.60
C GLY A 66 7.33 -37.95 -0.56
N ARG A 67 7.91 -36.84 -0.96
CA ARG A 67 8.84 -36.09 -0.11
C ARG A 67 8.09 -35.36 1.02
N LYS A 68 8.55 -35.53 2.24
CA LYS A 68 7.99 -34.81 3.39
C LYS A 68 8.21 -33.30 3.23
N PRO A 69 7.19 -32.49 3.49
CA PRO A 69 7.37 -31.03 3.49
C PRO A 69 8.32 -30.62 4.62
N SER A 70 9.21 -29.68 4.34
CA SER A 70 10.15 -29.13 5.33
C SER A 70 9.70 -27.78 5.87
N TYR A 71 8.67 -27.17 5.28
CA TYR A 71 8.16 -25.87 5.63
C TYR A 71 6.64 -25.89 5.72
N LYS A 72 6.11 -24.99 6.55
CA LYS A 72 4.68 -24.66 6.57
C LYS A 72 4.52 -23.17 6.26
N LEU A 73 3.34 -22.77 5.80
CA LEU A 73 3.01 -21.36 5.61
C LEU A 73 2.42 -20.81 6.91
N ALA A 74 3.00 -19.72 7.39
CA ALA A 74 2.46 -18.96 8.52
C ALA A 74 1.92 -17.63 8.01
N VAL A 75 0.73 -17.25 8.48
CA VAL A 75 0.11 -15.96 8.16
C VAL A 75 0.46 -14.98 9.27
N LYS A 76 0.91 -13.80 8.88
CA LYS A 76 1.28 -12.75 9.83
C LYS A 76 0.65 -11.42 9.39
N GLU A 77 0.10 -10.70 10.37
CA GLU A 77 -0.39 -9.34 10.12
C GLU A 77 0.78 -8.42 9.77
N SER A 78 0.58 -7.55 8.77
CA SER A 78 1.58 -6.58 8.36
C SER A 78 1.63 -5.39 9.32
N ASP A 79 2.56 -4.48 9.10
CA ASP A 79 2.68 -3.23 9.85
C ASP A 79 1.75 -2.12 9.31
N TRP A 80 0.63 -2.49 8.70
CA TRP A 80 -0.30 -1.55 8.06
C TRP A 80 -0.73 -0.39 8.97
N ALA A 81 -0.92 -0.66 10.27
CA ALA A 81 -1.44 0.33 11.21
C ALA A 81 -0.49 1.54 11.39
N THR A 82 0.81 1.30 11.30
CA THR A 82 1.86 2.33 11.48
C THR A 82 2.52 2.76 10.18
N TYR A 83 2.02 2.28 9.05
CA TYR A 83 2.65 2.45 7.74
C TYR A 83 2.29 3.79 7.10
N TYR A 84 3.29 4.49 6.58
CA TYR A 84 3.13 5.78 5.87
C TYR A 84 3.62 5.72 4.42
N GLY A 85 4.06 4.56 3.96
CA GLY A 85 4.66 4.38 2.64
C GLY A 85 6.14 4.04 2.74
N SER A 86 6.68 3.47 1.67
CA SER A 86 8.08 3.07 1.60
C SER A 86 8.96 4.08 0.84
N GLN A 87 8.37 5.14 0.34
CA GLN A 87 9.07 6.15 -0.46
C GLN A 87 10.09 6.89 0.39
N LYS A 88 11.30 7.10 -0.18
CA LYS A 88 12.45 7.61 0.53
C LYS A 88 12.23 8.99 1.17
N GLU A 89 11.64 9.91 0.42
CA GLU A 89 11.38 11.27 0.89
C GLU A 89 10.41 11.28 2.08
N ILE A 90 9.39 10.43 2.05
CA ILE A 90 8.44 10.27 3.16
C ILE A 90 9.17 9.79 4.41
N LYS A 91 10.04 8.80 4.28
CA LYS A 91 10.82 8.28 5.41
C LYS A 91 11.71 9.35 6.04
N GLU A 92 12.31 10.20 5.22
CA GLU A 92 13.14 11.30 5.72
C GLU A 92 12.31 12.33 6.48
N ILE A 93 11.15 12.71 5.94
CA ILE A 93 10.26 13.67 6.60
C ILE A 93 9.73 13.12 7.93
N LEU A 94 9.39 11.82 7.97
CA LEU A 94 8.88 11.18 9.19
C LEU A 94 9.85 11.21 10.36
N LYS A 95 11.14 11.30 10.11
CA LYS A 95 12.15 11.40 11.18
C LYS A 95 12.02 12.67 12.01
N GLU A 96 11.53 13.74 11.40
CA GLU A 96 11.47 15.07 12.01
C GLU A 96 10.05 15.59 12.21
N SER A 97 9.06 14.99 11.55
CA SER A 97 7.67 15.46 11.57
C SER A 97 6.89 14.85 12.72
N LYS A 98 5.78 15.51 13.05
CA LYS A 98 4.81 15.03 14.01
C LYS A 98 3.71 14.25 13.30
N THR A 99 3.11 13.28 13.98
CA THR A 99 2.02 12.48 13.40
C THR A 99 0.83 13.32 12.96
N LYS A 100 0.56 14.43 13.66
CA LYS A 100 -0.52 15.35 13.31
C LYS A 100 -0.31 16.07 11.97
N ASP A 101 0.91 16.04 11.42
CA ASP A 101 1.23 16.66 10.13
C ASP A 101 0.83 15.77 8.95
N TRP A 102 0.28 14.60 9.21
CA TRP A 102 -0.04 13.60 8.20
C TRP A 102 -1.50 13.20 8.26
N GLU A 103 -2.09 13.00 7.10
CA GLU A 103 -3.40 12.37 6.92
C GLU A 103 -3.23 11.09 6.12
N ARG A 104 -3.82 10.00 6.61
CA ARG A 104 -3.78 8.71 5.93
C ARG A 104 -5.20 8.27 5.61
N THR A 105 -5.50 8.12 4.32
CA THR A 105 -6.83 7.78 3.85
C THR A 105 -6.78 6.51 3.02
N ILE A 106 -7.68 5.57 3.31
CA ILE A 106 -7.87 4.37 2.51
C ILE A 106 -8.83 4.73 1.38
N ILE A 107 -8.36 4.55 0.14
CA ILE A 107 -9.17 4.83 -1.04
C ILE A 107 -10.07 3.64 -1.37
N LYS A 108 -9.52 2.43 -1.33
CA LYS A 108 -10.24 1.23 -1.72
C LYS A 108 -9.61 -0.01 -1.10
N CYS A 109 -10.47 -0.92 -0.61
CA CYS A 109 -10.07 -2.23 -0.12
C CYS A 109 -10.27 -3.27 -1.23
N LEU A 110 -9.30 -4.16 -1.42
CA LEU A 110 -9.31 -5.15 -2.50
C LEU A 110 -9.15 -6.57 -1.98
N PRO A 111 -9.79 -7.56 -2.62
CA PRO A 111 -9.77 -8.95 -2.14
C PRO A 111 -8.61 -9.79 -2.64
N SER A 112 -7.73 -9.27 -3.50
CA SER A 112 -6.64 -10.04 -4.07
C SER A 112 -5.43 -9.18 -4.40
N LYS A 113 -4.27 -9.83 -4.49
CA LYS A 113 -3.02 -9.20 -4.90
C LYS A 113 -3.14 -8.57 -6.29
N LYS A 114 -3.77 -9.27 -7.21
CA LYS A 114 -3.92 -8.82 -8.59
C LYS A 114 -4.75 -7.55 -8.70
N LEU A 115 -5.90 -7.53 -8.04
CA LEU A 115 -6.77 -6.35 -8.02
C LEU A 115 -6.16 -5.19 -7.23
N LEU A 116 -5.43 -5.50 -6.17
CA LEU A 116 -4.73 -4.47 -5.41
C LEU A 116 -3.72 -3.72 -6.29
N THR A 117 -2.92 -4.44 -7.06
CA THR A 117 -1.96 -3.84 -7.99
C THR A 117 -2.68 -3.06 -9.10
N TYR A 118 -3.75 -3.63 -9.66
CA TYR A 118 -4.53 -2.95 -10.71
C TYR A 118 -5.05 -1.60 -10.23
N PHE A 119 -5.70 -1.57 -9.07
CA PHE A 119 -6.28 -0.33 -8.56
C PHE A 119 -5.24 0.67 -8.08
N GLU A 120 -4.11 0.21 -7.55
CA GLU A 120 -2.99 1.11 -7.24
C GLU A 120 -2.56 1.88 -8.48
N VAL A 121 -2.29 1.17 -9.57
CA VAL A 121 -1.86 1.78 -10.85
C VAL A 121 -2.96 2.69 -11.39
N LYS A 122 -4.21 2.23 -11.35
CA LYS A 122 -5.35 3.01 -11.80
C LYS A 122 -5.43 4.36 -11.09
N TYR A 123 -5.36 4.37 -9.77
CA TYR A 123 -5.43 5.61 -9.00
C TYR A 123 -4.20 6.49 -9.21
N GLN A 124 -3.01 5.90 -9.30
CA GLN A 124 -1.80 6.66 -9.61
C GLN A 124 -1.92 7.40 -10.95
N MET A 125 -2.47 6.74 -11.96
CA MET A 125 -2.70 7.37 -13.26
C MET A 125 -3.83 8.40 -13.24
N LEU A 126 -4.93 8.11 -12.58
CA LEU A 126 -6.05 9.05 -12.47
C LEU A 126 -5.66 10.35 -11.74
N TYR A 127 -4.85 10.23 -10.69
CA TYR A 127 -4.34 11.40 -9.96
C TYR A 127 -3.17 12.09 -10.65
N GLN A 128 -2.65 11.50 -11.73
CA GLN A 128 -1.53 12.05 -12.50
C GLN A 128 -0.29 12.29 -11.63
N VAL A 129 0.06 11.28 -10.84
CA VAL A 129 1.12 11.42 -9.82
C VAL A 129 2.50 11.73 -10.41
N LEU A 130 2.80 11.25 -11.63
CA LEU A 130 4.09 11.50 -12.27
C LEU A 130 4.11 12.82 -13.05
N GLU A 131 2.95 13.26 -13.52
CA GLU A 131 2.81 14.51 -14.26
C GLU A 131 2.81 15.74 -13.34
N LYS A 132 2.52 15.53 -12.04
CA LYS A 132 2.42 16.60 -11.04
C LYS A 132 3.41 16.41 -9.90
N PRO A 133 4.73 16.50 -10.18
CA PRO A 133 5.75 16.22 -9.15
C PRO A 133 5.74 17.18 -7.96
N ASP A 134 5.15 18.36 -8.12
CA ASP A 134 5.03 19.33 -7.01
C ASP A 134 3.93 18.96 -6.03
N GLU A 135 2.98 18.09 -6.44
CA GLU A 135 1.83 17.70 -5.63
C GLU A 135 1.97 16.28 -5.07
N PHE A 136 2.87 15.46 -5.63
CA PHE A 136 3.00 14.05 -5.25
C PHE A 136 4.43 13.65 -4.92
N PHE A 137 4.57 12.77 -3.94
CA PHE A 137 5.84 12.13 -3.62
C PHE A 137 6.21 11.01 -4.59
N ASN A 138 5.22 10.49 -5.33
CA ASN A 138 5.43 9.39 -6.27
C ASN A 138 6.47 9.76 -7.32
N ASP A 139 7.44 8.88 -7.57
CA ASP A 139 8.49 9.09 -8.56
C ASP A 139 8.47 8.05 -9.68
N ASN A 140 7.69 7.00 -9.52
CA ASN A 140 7.52 5.98 -10.56
C ASN A 140 6.19 5.25 -10.43
N ILE A 141 5.78 4.61 -11.52
CA ILE A 141 4.67 3.65 -11.56
C ILE A 141 5.23 2.34 -12.08
N LEU A 142 5.09 1.27 -11.30
CA LEU A 142 5.55 -0.09 -11.62
C LEU A 142 7.05 -0.21 -11.89
N GLY A 143 7.86 0.77 -11.51
CA GLY A 143 9.27 0.79 -11.88
C GLY A 143 9.52 0.89 -13.39
N LYS A 144 8.51 1.31 -14.17
CA LYS A 144 8.59 1.47 -15.63
C LYS A 144 8.48 2.91 -16.08
N PHE A 145 7.57 3.65 -15.46
CA PHE A 145 7.31 5.04 -15.82
C PHE A 145 7.83 5.91 -14.68
N TYR A 146 8.51 6.98 -15.03
CA TYR A 146 9.17 7.85 -14.06
C TYR A 146 8.78 9.30 -14.28
N THR A 147 8.86 10.12 -13.26
CA THR A 147 8.57 11.55 -13.34
C THR A 147 9.34 12.23 -14.46
N LYS A 148 10.60 11.85 -14.67
CA LYS A 148 11.46 12.41 -15.72
C LYS A 148 10.94 12.17 -17.13
N ASP A 149 10.14 11.12 -17.34
CA ASP A 149 9.60 10.79 -18.66
C ASP A 149 8.56 11.82 -19.12
N PHE A 150 8.04 12.60 -18.20
CA PHE A 150 6.99 13.60 -18.44
C PHE A 150 7.52 15.04 -18.48
N ALA A 151 8.83 15.22 -18.40
CA ALA A 151 9.44 16.55 -18.31
C ALA A 151 9.13 17.45 -19.52
N GLU A 152 8.91 16.87 -20.70
CA GLU A 152 8.60 17.60 -21.92
C GLU A 152 7.11 17.72 -22.21
N ILE A 153 6.26 17.07 -21.41
CA ILE A 153 4.81 17.15 -21.58
C ILE A 153 4.30 18.40 -20.87
N LYS A 154 3.74 19.33 -21.63
CA LYS A 154 3.27 20.62 -21.09
C LYS A 154 1.80 20.64 -20.71
N GLU A 155 1.01 19.73 -21.28
CA GLU A 155 -0.41 19.63 -21.01
C GLU A 155 -0.70 18.24 -20.45
N TYR A 156 -1.50 18.19 -19.39
CA TYR A 156 -1.92 16.96 -18.76
C TYR A 156 -3.37 16.69 -19.08
N GLU A 157 -3.72 15.41 -19.27
CA GLU A 157 -5.10 15.02 -19.48
C GLU A 157 -5.90 15.24 -18.20
N ASN A 158 -7.11 15.76 -18.37
CA ASN A 158 -8.05 15.86 -17.26
C ASN A 158 -8.68 14.48 -17.06
N PRO A 159 -8.60 13.88 -15.84
CA PRO A 159 -9.21 12.59 -15.58
C PRO A 159 -10.69 12.50 -15.98
N ASN A 160 -11.43 13.62 -15.87
CA ASN A 160 -12.83 13.65 -16.27
C ASN A 160 -13.03 13.62 -17.78
N GLU A 161 -12.05 14.05 -18.56
CA GLU A 161 -12.10 14.02 -20.02
C GLU A 161 -11.87 12.61 -20.58
N ILE A 162 -11.09 11.80 -19.87
CA ILE A 162 -10.82 10.41 -20.27
C ILE A 162 -12.10 9.58 -20.28
N VAL A 163 -13.06 9.91 -19.43
CA VAL A 163 -14.32 9.17 -19.28
C VAL A 163 -15.33 9.54 -20.39
N GLU A 164 -15.16 10.68 -21.05
CA GLU A 164 -16.08 11.17 -22.09
C GLU A 164 -15.74 10.63 -23.50
N HIS A 165 -14.63 9.94 -23.64
CA HIS A 165 -14.22 9.29 -24.89
C HIS A 165 -14.57 7.81 -24.84
#